data_eec2b7c3b042a7ca58f7c27354ba014b
#
_entry.id   eec2b7c3b042a7ca58f7c27354ba014b
#
_cell.length_a   1.000
_cell.length_b   1.000
_cell.length_c   1.000
_cell.angle_alpha   90.00
_cell.angle_beta   90.00
_cell.angle_gamma   90.00
#
_symmetry.space_group_name_H-M   'P 1'
#
loop_
_entity.id
_entity.type
_entity.pdbx_description
1 polymer ?
#
loop_
_entity_poly.entity_id
_entity_poly.type
_entity_poly.pdbx_seq_one_letter_code
_entity_poly.pdbx_strand_id
1 'polypeptide(L)'
;DATWFFANKMMHLSRNLHERPKLSFRKEYRSRFEFKEQPDPACLSTIESSYYLLEELKEAGIARRDADVTGLMRVFQKMVRHQLACQQERHIALAKEQYPELFSSPEE
;
A
#
# COMPACT_ATOMS: atom_id res chain seq x y z
N ASP A 1 -2.43 -9.28 -4.16
CA ASP A 1 -2.57 -7.88 -4.54
C ASP A 1 -2.09 -7.70 -5.98
N ALA A 2 -2.84 -7.02 -6.80
CA ALA A 2 -2.55 -6.82 -8.21
C ALA A 2 -2.42 -5.33 -8.54
N THR A 3 -1.78 -5.02 -9.67
CA THR A 3 -1.81 -3.65 -10.17
C THR A 3 -3.24 -3.24 -10.51
N TRP A 4 -3.54 -1.96 -10.48
CA TRP A 4 -4.87 -1.43 -10.78
C TRP A 4 -5.35 -1.85 -12.17
N PHE A 5 -4.44 -1.90 -13.14
CA PHE A 5 -4.76 -2.37 -14.48
C PHE A 5 -5.26 -3.82 -14.48
N PHE A 6 -4.52 -4.73 -13.83
CA PHE A 6 -4.90 -6.14 -13.76
C PHE A 6 -6.11 -6.37 -12.87
N ALA A 7 -6.25 -5.64 -11.77
CA ALA A 7 -7.41 -5.73 -10.90
C ALA A 7 -8.69 -5.35 -11.64
N ASN A 8 -8.68 -4.27 -12.40
CA ASN A 8 -9.81 -3.86 -13.23
C ASN A 8 -10.14 -4.89 -14.31
N LYS A 9 -9.12 -5.45 -14.96
CA LYS A 9 -9.29 -6.49 -15.96
C LYS A 9 -9.91 -7.76 -15.38
N MET A 10 -9.40 -8.20 -14.21
CA MET A 10 -9.95 -9.35 -13.49
C MET A 10 -11.41 -9.13 -13.13
N MET A 11 -11.75 -7.96 -12.62
CA MET A 11 -13.12 -7.61 -12.25
C MET A 11 -14.03 -7.62 -13.47
N HIS A 12 -13.58 -7.07 -14.58
CA HIS A 12 -14.33 -7.04 -15.84
C HIS A 12 -14.60 -8.44 -16.40
N LEU A 13 -13.60 -9.34 -16.32
CA LEU A 13 -13.70 -10.70 -16.83
C LEU A 13 -14.42 -11.66 -15.87
N SER A 14 -14.57 -11.31 -14.61
CA SER A 14 -15.16 -12.16 -13.59
C SER A 14 -16.65 -11.90 -13.46
N ARG A 15 -17.45 -12.50 -14.35
CA ARG A 15 -18.91 -12.31 -14.38
C ARG A 15 -19.61 -12.68 -13.08
N ASN A 16 -19.09 -13.67 -12.39
CA ASN A 16 -19.60 -14.10 -11.09
C ASN A 16 -19.52 -13.03 -9.99
N LEU A 17 -18.69 -12.01 -10.19
CA LEU A 17 -18.55 -10.89 -9.26
C LEU A 17 -19.48 -9.73 -9.58
N HIS A 18 -20.00 -9.65 -10.83
CA HIS A 18 -20.82 -8.51 -11.27
C HIS A 18 -22.15 -8.40 -10.51
N GLU A 19 -22.71 -9.52 -10.08
CA GLU A 19 -23.97 -9.59 -9.33
C GLU A 19 -23.79 -9.45 -7.82
N ARG A 20 -22.54 -9.45 -7.33
CA ARG A 20 -22.26 -9.35 -5.91
C ARG A 20 -22.44 -7.92 -5.43
N PRO A 21 -22.96 -7.75 -4.20
CA PRO A 21 -23.04 -6.41 -3.62
C PRO A 21 -21.65 -5.76 -3.54
N LYS A 22 -21.59 -4.47 -3.84
CA LYS A 22 -20.37 -3.69 -3.78
C LYS A 22 -20.50 -2.67 -2.67
N LEU A 23 -19.43 -2.53 -1.88
CA LEU A 23 -19.33 -1.55 -0.82
C LEU A 23 -18.33 -0.46 -1.20
N SER A 24 -18.61 0.74 -0.79
CA SER A 24 -17.73 1.88 -0.93
C SER A 24 -17.61 2.58 0.43
N PHE A 25 -16.44 3.14 0.71
CA PHE A 25 -16.25 3.89 1.95
C PHE A 25 -17.00 5.22 1.90
N ARG A 26 -17.61 5.59 3.03
CA ARG A 26 -18.26 6.91 3.18
C ARG A 26 -17.23 8.02 3.37
N LYS A 27 -16.16 7.72 4.08
CA LYS A 27 -15.05 8.64 4.32
C LYS A 27 -14.05 8.56 3.17
N GLU A 28 -13.43 9.67 2.86
CA GLU A 28 -12.35 9.71 1.90
C GLU A 28 -11.04 9.36 2.60
N TYR A 29 -10.51 8.18 2.28
CA TYR A 29 -9.20 7.74 2.76
C TYR A 29 -8.18 7.89 1.65
N ARG A 30 -6.92 8.18 2.03
CA ARG A 30 -5.82 8.31 1.08
C ARG A 30 -4.79 7.22 1.32
N SER A 31 -4.29 6.64 0.23
CA SER A 31 -3.25 5.61 0.31
C SER A 31 -1.93 6.19 0.81
N ARG A 32 -1.25 5.40 1.65
CA ARG A 32 0.11 5.64 2.10
C ARG A 32 1.12 4.70 1.43
N PHE A 33 0.70 4.03 0.36
CA PHE A 33 1.56 3.11 -0.37
C PHE A 33 2.36 3.88 -1.41
N GLU A 34 3.57 4.31 -1.04
CA GLU A 34 4.40 5.24 -1.81
C GLU A 34 5.08 4.61 -3.03
N PHE A 35 5.04 3.28 -3.19
CA PHE A 35 5.73 2.56 -4.28
C PHE A 35 4.84 2.13 -5.41
N LYS A 36 3.54 2.14 -5.23
CA LYS A 36 2.58 1.81 -6.27
C LYS A 36 2.03 3.07 -6.90
N GLU A 37 2.10 3.13 -8.21
CA GLU A 37 1.32 4.12 -8.94
C GLU A 37 -0.15 3.76 -8.84
N GLN A 38 -0.94 4.73 -8.41
CA GLN A 38 -2.38 4.59 -8.28
C GLN A 38 -3.04 5.62 -9.20
N PRO A 39 -4.19 5.28 -9.81
CA PRO A 39 -4.94 6.23 -10.64
C PRO A 39 -5.35 7.48 -9.86
N ASP A 40 -5.57 7.35 -8.55
CA ASP A 40 -6.02 8.41 -7.67
C ASP A 40 -5.47 8.15 -6.26
N PRO A 41 -5.09 9.18 -5.49
CA PRO A 41 -4.66 9.01 -4.09
C PRO A 41 -5.68 8.34 -3.19
N ALA A 42 -6.97 8.38 -3.56
CA ALA A 42 -8.04 7.68 -2.85
C ALA A 42 -8.09 6.17 -3.14
N CYS A 43 -7.28 5.67 -4.10
CA CYS A 43 -7.17 4.26 -4.40
C CYS A 43 -6.27 3.58 -3.37
N LEU A 44 -6.88 2.82 -2.47
CA LEU A 44 -6.20 2.15 -1.36
C LEU A 44 -5.65 0.79 -1.77
N SER A 45 -4.58 0.35 -1.12
CA SER A 45 -4.11 -1.03 -1.21
C SER A 45 -5.07 -1.97 -0.48
N THR A 46 -4.93 -3.28 -0.72
CA THR A 46 -5.78 -4.30 -0.08
C THR A 46 -5.69 -4.24 1.44
N ILE A 47 -4.48 -4.09 2.00
CA ILE A 47 -4.29 -4.03 3.45
C ILE A 47 -4.89 -2.75 4.05
N GLU A 48 -4.75 -1.61 3.35
CA GLU A 48 -5.37 -0.35 3.76
C GLU A 48 -6.89 -0.43 3.72
N SER A 49 -7.45 -0.96 2.65
CA SER A 49 -8.90 -1.18 2.51
C SER A 49 -9.43 -2.11 3.60
N SER A 50 -8.72 -3.18 3.90
CA SER A 50 -9.10 -4.11 4.97
C SER A 50 -9.08 -3.44 6.34
N TYR A 51 -8.07 -2.65 6.62
CA TYR A 51 -7.96 -1.90 7.88
C TYR A 51 -9.13 -0.92 8.05
N TYR A 52 -9.37 -0.09 7.06
CA TYR A 52 -10.46 0.92 7.14
C TYR A 52 -11.83 0.27 7.17
N LEU A 53 -12.04 -0.83 6.44
CA LEU A 53 -13.29 -1.58 6.49
C LEU A 53 -13.55 -2.10 7.91
N LEU A 54 -12.55 -2.71 8.54
CA LEU A 54 -12.69 -3.23 9.90
C LEU A 54 -12.96 -2.11 10.91
N GLU A 55 -12.31 -0.95 10.76
CA GLU A 55 -12.58 0.21 11.61
C GLU A 55 -14.03 0.70 11.46
N GLU A 56 -14.53 0.79 10.23
CA GLU A 56 -15.92 1.19 9.99
C GLU A 56 -16.92 0.17 10.51
N LEU A 57 -16.62 -1.13 10.40
CA LEU A 57 -17.46 -2.18 10.96
C LEU A 57 -17.49 -2.14 12.49
N LYS A 58 -16.39 -1.77 13.14
CA LYS A 58 -16.34 -1.53 14.60
C LYS A 58 -17.21 -0.33 14.97
N GLU A 59 -17.12 0.77 14.26
CA GLU A 59 -17.93 1.97 14.47
C GLU A 59 -19.43 1.68 14.30
N ALA A 60 -19.77 0.83 13.33
CA ALA A 60 -21.16 0.43 13.07
C ALA A 60 -21.69 -0.62 14.06
N GLY A 61 -20.84 -1.13 14.95
CA GLY A 61 -21.23 -2.16 15.92
C GLY A 61 -21.38 -3.57 15.33
N ILE A 62 -20.95 -3.78 14.09
CA ILE A 62 -20.98 -5.09 13.41
C ILE A 62 -19.81 -5.94 13.83
N ALA A 63 -18.61 -5.34 13.93
CA ALA A 63 -17.42 -6.00 14.46
C ALA A 63 -17.25 -5.67 15.95
N ARG A 64 -16.52 -6.56 16.67
CA ARG A 64 -16.26 -6.35 18.09
C ARG A 64 -15.44 -5.08 18.31
N ARG A 65 -15.87 -4.22 19.23
CA ARG A 65 -15.18 -2.96 19.54
C ARG A 65 -13.80 -3.17 20.17
N ASP A 66 -13.61 -4.29 20.85
CA ASP A 66 -12.33 -4.65 21.50
C ASP A 66 -11.36 -5.34 20.51
N ALA A 67 -11.76 -5.59 19.28
CA ALA A 67 -10.87 -6.15 18.26
C ALA A 67 -9.77 -5.15 17.92
N ASP A 68 -8.52 -5.58 18.08
CA ASP A 68 -7.35 -4.77 17.73
C ASP A 68 -6.99 -4.99 16.26
N VAL A 69 -7.28 -4.02 15.41
CA VAL A 69 -6.95 -4.04 13.99
C VAL A 69 -5.71 -3.21 13.65
N THR A 70 -5.11 -2.55 14.64
CA THR A 70 -3.93 -1.71 14.44
C THR A 70 -2.72 -2.50 13.96
N GLY A 71 -2.69 -3.82 14.22
CA GLY A 71 -1.64 -4.70 13.74
C GLY A 71 -1.48 -4.71 12.24
N LEU A 72 -2.58 -4.57 11.49
CA LEU A 72 -2.55 -4.48 10.02
C LEU A 72 -1.74 -3.28 9.55
N MET A 73 -1.99 -2.11 10.12
CA MET A 73 -1.26 -0.90 9.77
C MET A 73 0.18 -0.91 10.27
N ARG A 74 0.43 -1.57 11.40
CA ARG A 74 1.79 -1.74 11.90
C ARG A 74 2.66 -2.56 10.95
N VAL A 75 2.13 -3.67 10.45
CA VAL A 75 2.81 -4.52 9.45
C VAL A 75 2.99 -3.75 8.15
N PHE A 76 1.97 -3.06 7.69
CA PHE A 76 2.02 -2.24 6.49
C PHE A 76 3.11 -1.17 6.58
N GLN A 77 3.17 -0.44 7.70
CA GLN A 77 4.19 0.59 7.91
C GLN A 77 5.60 0.03 7.92
N LYS A 78 5.80 -1.15 8.54
CA LYS A 78 7.10 -1.83 8.51
C LYS A 78 7.50 -2.24 7.09
N MET A 79 6.55 -2.75 6.33
CA MET A 79 6.77 -3.14 4.94
C MET A 79 7.17 -1.92 4.09
N VAL A 80 6.46 -0.80 4.23
CA VAL A 80 6.75 0.44 3.50
C VAL A 80 8.14 0.96 3.87
N ARG A 81 8.47 1.00 5.17
CA ARG A 81 9.81 1.44 5.63
C ARG A 81 10.91 0.56 5.06
N HIS A 82 10.71 -0.75 5.05
CA HIS A 82 11.69 -1.69 4.49
C HIS A 82 11.89 -1.44 3.00
N GLN A 83 10.80 -1.28 2.24
CA GLN A 83 10.88 -1.00 0.81
C GLN A 83 11.56 0.33 0.51
N LEU A 84 11.30 1.37 1.31
CA LEU A 84 11.98 2.66 1.20
C LEU A 84 13.49 2.51 1.43
N ALA A 85 13.88 1.77 2.45
CA ALA A 85 15.29 1.51 2.74
C ALA A 85 15.98 0.78 1.60
N CYS A 86 15.35 -0.27 1.05
CA CYS A 86 15.89 -1.02 -0.09
C CYS A 86 16.01 -0.15 -1.34
N GLN A 87 15.03 0.72 -1.59
CA GLN A 87 15.07 1.66 -2.71
C GLN A 87 16.21 2.67 -2.57
N GLN A 88 16.41 3.18 -1.36
CA GLN A 88 17.51 4.11 -1.07
C GLN A 88 18.86 3.42 -1.26
N GLU A 89 19.04 2.21 -0.77
CA GLU A 89 20.26 1.43 -0.99
C GLU A 89 20.55 1.20 -2.47
N ARG A 90 19.53 0.90 -3.25
CA ARG A 90 19.65 0.72 -4.70
C ARG A 90 20.09 2.02 -5.37
N HIS A 91 19.51 3.15 -5.00
CA HIS A 91 19.90 4.44 -5.54
C HIS A 91 21.34 4.80 -5.19
N ILE A 92 21.77 4.51 -3.97
CA ILE A 92 23.15 4.71 -3.53
C ILE A 92 24.10 3.82 -4.33
N ALA A 93 23.75 2.54 -4.51
CA ALA A 93 24.56 1.61 -5.29
C ALA A 93 24.73 2.06 -6.74
N LEU A 94 23.64 2.51 -7.37
CA LEU A 94 23.67 3.04 -8.74
C LEU A 94 24.51 4.32 -8.82
N ALA A 95 24.39 5.21 -7.85
CA ALA A 95 25.18 6.44 -7.79
C ALA A 95 26.69 6.14 -7.61
N LYS A 96 27.03 5.14 -6.79
CA LYS A 96 28.43 4.71 -6.61
C LYS A 96 29.01 4.13 -7.90
N GLU A 97 28.19 3.43 -8.66
CA GLU A 97 28.63 2.87 -9.95
C GLU A 97 28.84 3.97 -11.00
N GLN A 98 27.92 4.95 -11.05
CA GLN A 98 27.98 6.05 -12.00
C GLN A 98 29.02 7.10 -11.66
N TYR A 99 29.20 7.38 -10.37
CA TYR A 99 30.05 8.47 -9.87
C TYR A 99 30.94 8.00 -8.72
N PRO A 100 31.85 7.04 -8.98
CA PRO A 100 32.67 6.47 -7.90
C PRO A 100 33.52 7.48 -7.16
N GLU A 101 33.90 8.58 -7.85
CA GLU A 101 34.71 9.64 -7.27
C GLU A 101 34.03 10.39 -6.12
N LEU A 102 32.67 10.42 -6.11
CA LEU A 102 31.93 11.07 -5.04
C LEU A 102 31.87 10.25 -3.74
N PHE A 103 32.18 8.95 -3.84
CA PHE A 103 32.09 8.01 -2.72
C PHE A 103 33.45 7.47 -2.29
N SER A 104 34.53 7.85 -2.98
CA SER A 104 35.87 7.51 -2.56
C SER A 104 36.27 8.37 -1.36
N SER A 105 36.90 7.73 -0.37
CA SER A 105 37.45 8.46 0.75
C SER A 105 38.54 9.41 0.26
N PRO A 106 38.59 10.66 0.75
CA PRO A 106 39.71 11.53 0.41
C PRO A 106 40.99 10.89 0.89
N GLU A 107 41.90 10.60 -0.03
CA GLU A 107 43.24 10.17 0.30
C GLU A 107 43.99 11.35 0.88
N GLU A 108 44.46 11.21 2.09
CA GLU A 108 45.35 12.18 2.70
C GLU A 108 46.74 12.13 2.07
#